data_2c9b824be4ae9f5dbef583fc13cd7a37
#
_entry.id   2c9b824be4ae9f5dbef583fc13cd7a37
#
_cell.length_a   1.000
_cell.length_b   1.000
_cell.length_c   1.000
_cell.angle_alpha   90.00
_cell.angle_beta   90.00
_cell.angle_gamma   90.00
#
_symmetry.space_group_name_H-M   'P 1'
#
loop_
_entity.id
_entity.type
_entity.pdbx_description
1 polymer ?
#
loop_
_entity_poly.entity_id
_entity_poly.type
_entity_poly.pdbx_seq_one_letter_code
_entity_poly.pdbx_strand_id
1 'polypeptide(L)'
;MIGFNALGQLGRLGNQMFQFAALKGIARHHDYQFCFPPSANKNEWTDHQILIPFKLSSTNELNIQYIDVDRPTVTEKGFGFDQDLFDNCPDWVTIQGFFQTEKYFKHIEKEIKNDFTFRDEIYQPCDDMISSLDNPIALHIRRTDYI
;
A
#
# COMPACT_ATOMS: atom_id res chain seq x y z
N MET A 1 12.74 1.28 12.71
CA MET A 1 12.20 0.60 11.49
C MET A 1 10.88 -0.04 11.83
N ILE A 2 9.87 0.09 10.97
CA ILE A 2 8.61 -0.66 11.08
C ILE A 2 8.39 -1.50 9.84
N GLY A 3 7.72 -2.64 9.97
CA GLY A 3 7.43 -3.55 8.87
C GLY A 3 5.94 -3.81 8.67
N PHE A 4 5.57 -4.35 7.52
CA PHE A 4 4.23 -4.90 7.26
C PHE A 4 4.36 -6.31 6.67
N ASN A 5 4.76 -7.27 7.50
CA ASN A 5 5.02 -8.65 7.04
C ASN A 5 3.80 -9.35 6.41
N ALA A 6 2.59 -8.92 6.79
CA ALA A 6 1.32 -9.47 6.27
C ALA A 6 0.78 -8.71 5.04
N LEU A 7 1.59 -7.84 4.40
CA LEU A 7 1.15 -7.14 3.18
C LEU A 7 0.79 -8.16 2.10
N GLY A 8 -0.41 -8.04 1.53
CA GLY A 8 -0.96 -8.99 0.55
C GLY A 8 -1.88 -10.05 1.13
N GLN A 9 -1.76 -10.37 2.43
CA GLN A 9 -2.60 -11.38 3.08
C GLN A 9 -3.99 -10.85 3.46
N LEU A 10 -4.13 -9.53 3.62
CA LEU A 10 -5.36 -8.87 4.02
C LEU A 10 -5.93 -8.03 2.85
N GLY A 11 -6.67 -8.69 1.97
CA GLY A 11 -7.35 -8.03 0.88
C GLY A 11 -6.54 -7.91 -0.43
N ARG A 12 -7.19 -7.36 -1.46
CA ARG A 12 -6.64 -7.24 -2.82
C ARG A 12 -5.91 -5.90 -3.03
N LEU A 13 -5.53 -5.61 -4.27
CA LEU A 13 -4.69 -4.46 -4.65
C LEU A 13 -5.10 -3.13 -3.97
N GLY A 14 -6.39 -2.78 -3.96
CA GLY A 14 -6.85 -1.54 -3.32
C GLY A 14 -6.54 -1.49 -1.82
N ASN A 15 -6.74 -2.60 -1.09
CA ASN A 15 -6.36 -2.69 0.32
C ASN A 15 -4.85 -2.61 0.50
N GLN A 16 -4.08 -3.28 -0.36
CA GLN A 16 -2.61 -3.24 -0.34
C GLN A 16 -2.07 -1.83 -0.56
N MET A 17 -2.71 -1.03 -1.41
CA MET A 17 -2.37 0.38 -1.59
C MET A 17 -2.53 1.18 -0.29
N PHE A 18 -3.66 1.01 0.41
CA PHE A 18 -3.87 1.63 1.72
C PHE A 18 -2.85 1.17 2.75
N GLN A 19 -2.59 -0.13 2.83
CA GLN A 19 -1.62 -0.73 3.74
C GLN A 19 -0.20 -0.19 3.52
N PHE A 20 0.25 -0.14 2.27
CA PHE A 20 1.56 0.43 1.91
C PHE A 20 1.64 1.93 2.24
N ALA A 21 0.59 2.69 1.87
CA ALA A 21 0.55 4.12 2.12
C ALA A 21 0.57 4.44 3.63
N ALA A 22 -0.17 3.66 4.43
CA ALA A 22 -0.18 3.80 5.89
C ALA A 22 1.15 3.41 6.53
N LEU A 23 1.74 2.29 6.12
CA LEU A 23 3.09 1.87 6.57
C LEU A 23 4.09 3.01 6.36
N LYS A 24 4.13 3.57 5.15
CA LYS A 24 5.03 4.67 4.83
C LYS A 24 4.68 5.94 5.59
N GLY A 25 3.38 6.25 5.73
CA GLY A 25 2.92 7.43 6.47
C GLY A 25 3.30 7.38 7.95
N ILE A 26 3.06 6.25 8.61
CA ILE A 26 3.46 6.04 10.01
C ILE A 26 4.99 6.12 10.14
N ALA A 27 5.73 5.49 9.23
CA ALA A 27 7.19 5.56 9.24
C ALA A 27 7.70 7.01 9.12
N ARG A 28 7.14 7.81 8.21
CA ARG A 28 7.49 9.22 8.04
C ARG A 28 7.13 10.08 9.25
N HIS A 29 5.99 9.80 9.87
CA HIS A 29 5.57 10.52 11.08
C HIS A 29 6.56 10.36 12.24
N HIS A 30 7.15 9.19 12.38
CA HIS A 30 8.09 8.85 13.44
C HIS A 30 9.58 8.93 13.04
N ASP A 31 9.88 9.35 11.81
CA ASP A 31 11.24 9.30 11.25
C ASP A 31 11.87 7.90 11.28
N TYR A 32 11.04 6.88 11.01
CA TYR A 32 11.48 5.48 10.93
C TYR A 32 11.79 5.07 9.49
N GLN A 33 12.67 4.09 9.37
CA GLN A 33 12.74 3.27 8.15
C GLN A 33 11.53 2.33 8.09
N PHE A 34 11.15 1.90 6.89
CA PHE A 34 10.08 0.94 6.71
C PHE A 34 10.47 -0.20 5.78
N CYS A 35 9.82 -1.36 5.96
CA CYS A 35 9.99 -2.49 5.06
C CYS A 35 8.68 -3.29 4.89
N PHE A 36 8.60 -4.00 3.78
CA PHE A 36 7.52 -4.91 3.44
C PHE A 36 8.08 -6.10 2.65
N PRO A 37 7.42 -7.27 2.68
CA PRO A 37 7.98 -8.49 2.08
C PRO A 37 8.20 -8.33 0.57
N PRO A 38 9.17 -9.06 -0.01
CA PRO A 38 9.25 -9.20 -1.46
C PRO A 38 8.00 -9.94 -1.98
N SER A 39 7.56 -9.59 -3.19
CA SER A 39 6.54 -10.37 -3.87
C SER A 39 7.15 -11.71 -4.30
N ALA A 40 6.75 -12.79 -3.64
CA ALA A 40 7.32 -14.11 -3.87
C ALA A 40 6.71 -14.80 -5.10
N ASN A 41 5.43 -14.53 -5.38
CA ASN A 41 4.73 -15.21 -6.46
C ASN A 41 3.67 -14.32 -7.09
N LYS A 42 3.92 -13.85 -8.31
CA LYS A 42 3.06 -12.89 -9.02
C LYS A 42 1.63 -13.38 -9.30
N ASN A 43 1.35 -14.65 -9.07
CA ASN A 43 0.10 -15.30 -9.39
C ASN A 43 -0.71 -15.77 -8.17
N GLU A 44 -0.22 -15.62 -6.94
CA GLU A 44 -0.93 -16.07 -5.76
C GLU A 44 -1.74 -14.95 -5.11
N TRP A 45 -2.99 -15.26 -4.74
CA TRP A 45 -3.92 -14.30 -4.13
C TRP A 45 -3.52 -13.82 -2.73
N THR A 46 -2.54 -14.50 -2.13
CA THR A 46 -2.00 -14.19 -0.80
C THR A 46 -0.76 -13.31 -0.83
N ASP A 47 -0.26 -12.99 -2.03
CA ASP A 47 0.92 -12.17 -2.23
C ASP A 47 0.54 -10.75 -2.61
N HIS A 48 1.34 -9.77 -2.20
CA HIS A 48 1.07 -8.39 -2.60
C HIS A 48 1.40 -8.17 -4.07
N GLN A 49 0.60 -7.32 -4.69
CA GLN A 49 0.68 -7.04 -6.13
C GLN A 49 1.10 -5.58 -6.42
N ILE A 50 1.40 -4.79 -5.41
CA ILE A 50 1.67 -3.35 -5.56
C ILE A 50 2.90 -3.06 -6.45
N LEU A 51 3.87 -3.98 -6.49
CA LEU A 51 5.06 -3.86 -7.35
C LEU A 51 4.77 -4.10 -8.83
N ILE A 52 3.59 -4.63 -9.18
CA ILE A 52 3.23 -4.95 -10.57
C ILE A 52 2.80 -3.67 -11.32
N PRO A 53 1.77 -2.93 -10.88
CA PRO A 53 1.28 -1.79 -11.64
C PRO A 53 2.02 -0.48 -11.35
N PHE A 54 2.69 -0.34 -10.19
CA PHE A 54 3.21 0.94 -9.72
C PHE A 54 4.73 1.02 -9.73
N LYS A 55 5.23 2.25 -9.90
CA LYS A 55 6.69 2.53 -9.91
C LYS A 55 7.30 2.47 -8.52
N LEU A 56 6.53 2.80 -7.47
CA LEU A 56 6.98 2.93 -6.08
C LEU A 56 8.33 3.66 -5.98
N SER A 57 8.42 4.82 -6.61
CA SER A 57 9.67 5.53 -6.89
C SER A 57 10.47 5.96 -5.66
N SER A 58 9.83 5.97 -4.48
CA SER A 58 10.49 6.28 -3.21
C SER A 58 10.94 5.04 -2.43
N THR A 59 10.78 3.84 -3.01
CA THR A 59 11.27 2.59 -2.41
C THR A 59 12.56 2.11 -3.09
N ASN A 60 13.39 1.44 -2.32
CA ASN A 60 14.61 0.79 -2.79
C ASN A 60 14.68 -0.64 -2.27
N GLU A 61 15.74 -1.35 -2.60
CA GLU A 61 15.92 -2.77 -2.19
C GLU A 61 15.90 -2.97 -0.67
N LEU A 62 16.32 -1.97 0.11
CA LEU A 62 16.32 -2.05 1.58
C LEU A 62 14.89 -2.00 2.17
N ASN A 63 13.92 -1.51 1.41
CA ASN A 63 12.52 -1.51 1.82
C ASN A 63 11.83 -2.85 1.51
N ILE A 64 12.39 -3.68 0.61
CA ILE A 64 11.77 -4.92 0.13
C ILE A 64 12.39 -6.09 0.89
N GLN A 65 11.97 -6.27 2.14
CA GLN A 65 12.39 -7.34 3.04
C GLN A 65 11.38 -7.55 4.15
N TYR A 66 11.41 -8.72 4.77
CA TYR A 66 10.69 -8.93 6.02
C TYR A 66 11.41 -8.21 7.17
N ILE A 67 10.63 -7.63 8.09
CA ILE A 67 11.16 -7.37 9.42
C ILE A 67 11.24 -8.73 10.15
N ASP A 68 12.18 -8.85 11.09
CA ASP A 68 12.38 -10.05 11.88
C ASP A 68 11.04 -10.59 12.44
N VAL A 69 10.79 -11.89 12.25
CA VAL A 69 9.53 -12.55 12.59
C VAL A 69 9.24 -12.56 14.10
N ASP A 70 10.28 -12.42 14.92
CA ASP A 70 10.15 -12.37 16.38
C ASP A 70 9.73 -10.97 16.90
N ARG A 71 9.57 -9.99 16.00
CA ARG A 71 9.14 -8.65 16.39
C ARG A 71 7.66 -8.60 16.75
N PRO A 72 7.29 -7.77 17.74
CA PRO A 72 5.90 -7.61 18.12
C PRO A 72 5.04 -7.13 16.95
N THR A 73 3.79 -7.61 16.90
CA THR A 73 2.78 -7.13 15.96
C THR A 73 1.90 -6.08 16.63
N VAL A 74 1.78 -4.92 16.00
CA VAL A 74 0.84 -3.87 16.39
C VAL A 74 -0.33 -3.87 15.40
N THR A 75 -1.53 -4.15 15.90
CA THR A 75 -2.73 -4.29 15.07
C THR A 75 -3.62 -3.05 15.18
N GLU A 76 -4.07 -2.54 14.02
CA GLU A 76 -5.05 -1.45 13.93
C GLU A 76 -6.35 -1.82 14.66
N LYS A 77 -6.87 -0.91 15.48
CA LYS A 77 -8.12 -1.09 16.23
C LYS A 77 -9.32 -0.70 15.37
N GLY A 78 -9.99 -1.67 14.79
CA GLY A 78 -11.21 -1.44 13.99
C GLY A 78 -10.95 -1.01 12.55
N PHE A 79 -11.92 -0.32 11.94
CA PHE A 79 -11.87 0.13 10.53
C PHE A 79 -11.72 1.64 10.36
N GLY A 80 -11.60 2.37 11.45
CA GLY A 80 -11.39 3.82 11.45
C GLY A 80 -9.93 4.20 11.63
N PHE A 81 -9.65 5.50 11.72
CA PHE A 81 -8.31 5.97 12.03
C PHE A 81 -7.96 5.67 13.50
N ASP A 82 -6.93 4.85 13.69
CA ASP A 82 -6.38 4.56 15.02
C ASP A 82 -5.32 5.62 15.36
N GLN A 83 -5.79 6.67 16.06
CA GLN A 83 -4.93 7.79 16.46
C GLN A 83 -3.80 7.34 17.39
N ASP A 84 -4.07 6.40 18.30
CA ASP A 84 -3.09 5.90 19.25
C ASP A 84 -1.96 5.15 18.53
N LEU A 85 -2.31 4.26 17.58
CA LEU A 85 -1.34 3.59 16.74
C LEU A 85 -0.52 4.60 15.93
N PHE A 86 -1.17 5.61 15.36
CA PHE A 86 -0.49 6.61 14.54
C PHE A 86 0.51 7.44 15.35
N ASP A 87 0.11 7.90 16.54
CA ASP A 87 0.93 8.80 17.36
C ASP A 87 1.99 8.07 18.20
N ASN A 88 1.74 6.81 18.56
CA ASN A 88 2.55 6.06 19.52
C ASN A 88 3.11 4.75 18.96
N CYS A 89 3.16 4.58 17.63
CA CYS A 89 3.70 3.37 17.01
C CYS A 89 5.13 3.11 17.50
N PRO A 90 5.41 1.97 18.15
CA PRO A 90 6.77 1.66 18.60
C PRO A 90 7.71 1.42 17.41
N ASP A 91 9.00 1.64 17.62
CA ASP A 91 10.02 1.19 16.66
C ASP A 91 10.20 -0.34 16.72
N TRP A 92 10.69 -0.93 15.62
CA TRP A 92 10.97 -2.37 15.49
C TRP A 92 9.75 -3.28 15.69
N VAL A 93 8.63 -2.93 15.10
CA VAL A 93 7.40 -3.71 15.09
C VAL A 93 6.95 -4.01 13.67
N THR A 94 6.14 -5.07 13.51
CA THR A 94 5.30 -5.24 12.31
C THR A 94 3.91 -4.70 12.58
N ILE A 95 3.37 -3.90 11.66
CA ILE A 95 1.99 -3.43 11.76
C ILE A 95 1.06 -4.37 10.99
N GLN A 96 -0.21 -4.45 11.42
CA GLN A 96 -1.23 -5.27 10.78
C GLN A 96 -2.59 -4.57 10.83
N GLY A 97 -3.31 -4.54 9.72
CA GLY A 97 -4.62 -3.91 9.60
C GLY A 97 -5.01 -3.62 8.15
N PHE A 98 -6.15 -3.00 7.95
CA PHE A 98 -6.60 -2.55 6.63
C PHE A 98 -6.21 -1.11 6.33
N PHE A 99 -6.11 -0.27 7.35
CA PHE A 99 -5.68 1.14 7.25
C PHE A 99 -6.46 1.97 6.23
N GLN A 100 -7.76 1.72 6.08
CA GLN A 100 -8.61 2.27 5.02
C GLN A 100 -9.00 3.74 5.24
N THR A 101 -8.05 4.59 5.61
CA THR A 101 -8.24 6.03 5.73
C THR A 101 -6.99 6.81 5.34
N GLU A 102 -7.19 7.92 4.61
CA GLU A 102 -6.10 8.79 4.17
C GLU A 102 -5.36 9.48 5.33
N LYS A 103 -5.93 9.51 6.54
CA LYS A 103 -5.35 10.17 7.70
C LYS A 103 -3.96 9.65 8.04
N TYR A 104 -3.69 8.37 7.79
CA TYR A 104 -2.38 7.78 8.04
C TYR A 104 -1.25 8.34 7.15
N PHE A 105 -1.58 8.85 5.96
CA PHE A 105 -0.57 9.29 4.99
C PHE A 105 -0.85 10.66 4.36
N LYS A 106 -1.83 11.42 4.87
CA LYS A 106 -2.20 12.74 4.32
C LYS A 106 -1.02 13.72 4.30
N HIS A 107 -0.18 13.68 5.33
CA HIS A 107 0.99 14.55 5.48
C HIS A 107 2.09 14.28 4.43
N ILE A 108 2.06 13.11 3.79
CA ILE A 108 2.98 12.72 2.69
C ILE A 108 2.24 12.45 1.38
N GLU A 109 1.08 13.06 1.17
CA GLU A 109 0.21 12.82 0.01
C GLU A 109 0.96 12.86 -1.34
N LYS A 110 1.88 13.81 -1.50
CA LYS A 110 2.66 13.94 -2.74
C LYS A 110 3.57 12.76 -2.99
N GLU A 111 4.22 12.23 -1.95
CA GLU A 111 5.07 11.05 -2.06
C GLU A 111 4.25 9.82 -2.44
N ILE A 112 3.08 9.64 -1.80
CA ILE A 112 2.18 8.51 -2.09
C ILE A 112 1.64 8.56 -3.52
N LYS A 113 1.23 9.74 -4.01
CA LYS A 113 0.81 9.92 -5.40
C LYS A 113 1.91 9.58 -6.39
N ASN A 114 3.15 9.95 -6.09
CA ASN A 114 4.30 9.65 -6.92
C ASN A 114 4.62 8.14 -6.92
N ASP A 115 4.54 7.48 -5.78
CA ASP A 115 4.74 6.03 -5.67
C ASP A 115 3.70 5.24 -6.49
N PHE A 116 2.44 5.66 -6.44
CA PHE A 116 1.35 5.03 -7.20
C PHE A 116 1.23 5.51 -8.66
N THR A 117 2.29 6.10 -9.19
CA THR A 117 2.39 6.32 -10.63
C THR A 117 2.49 4.96 -11.34
N PHE A 118 1.62 4.73 -12.31
CA PHE A 118 1.66 3.49 -13.09
C PHE A 118 2.98 3.34 -13.86
N ARG A 119 3.40 2.12 -14.04
CA ARG A 119 4.50 1.78 -14.94
C ARG A 119 4.13 2.10 -16.38
N ASP A 120 5.11 2.50 -17.19
CA ASP A 120 4.86 3.00 -18.55
C ASP A 120 4.22 1.92 -19.44
N GLU A 121 4.58 0.65 -19.25
CA GLU A 121 3.98 -0.49 -19.97
C GLU A 121 2.49 -0.70 -19.69
N ILE A 122 1.97 -0.15 -18.58
CA ILE A 122 0.54 -0.16 -18.25
C ILE A 122 -0.10 1.17 -18.64
N TYR A 123 0.58 2.27 -18.33
CA TYR A 123 0.04 3.61 -18.54
C TYR A 123 -0.15 3.92 -20.02
N GLN A 124 0.87 3.68 -20.85
CA GLN A 124 0.88 4.13 -22.24
C GLN A 124 -0.27 3.55 -23.09
N PRO A 125 -0.54 2.22 -23.09
CA PRO A 125 -1.68 1.67 -23.83
C PRO A 125 -3.03 2.21 -23.38
N CYS A 126 -3.19 2.51 -22.09
CA CYS A 126 -4.41 3.09 -21.53
C CYS A 126 -4.56 4.56 -21.96
N ASP A 127 -3.48 5.33 -21.91
CA ASP A 127 -3.45 6.74 -22.31
C ASP A 127 -3.75 6.90 -23.81
N ASP A 128 -3.14 6.08 -24.66
CA ASP A 128 -3.39 6.04 -26.10
C ASP A 128 -4.87 5.74 -26.40
N MET A 129 -5.45 4.76 -25.69
CA MET A 129 -6.87 4.41 -25.83
C MET A 129 -7.78 5.59 -25.40
N ILE A 130 -7.58 6.14 -24.21
CA ILE A 130 -8.42 7.22 -23.67
C ILE A 130 -8.29 8.46 -24.51
N SER A 131 -7.09 8.82 -24.97
CA SER A 131 -6.85 9.98 -25.82
C SER A 131 -7.50 9.90 -27.19
N SER A 132 -7.84 8.68 -27.65
CA SER A 132 -8.55 8.45 -28.90
C SER A 132 -10.07 8.64 -28.81
N LEU A 133 -10.61 8.79 -27.59
CA LEU A 133 -12.06 8.88 -27.33
C LEU A 133 -12.48 10.34 -27.14
N ASP A 134 -13.67 10.68 -27.62
CA ASP A 134 -14.31 11.97 -27.37
C ASP A 134 -15.17 11.89 -26.10
N ASN A 135 -14.83 12.67 -25.08
CA ASN A 135 -15.52 12.74 -23.78
C ASN A 135 -15.78 11.38 -23.11
N PRO A 136 -14.76 10.55 -22.84
CA PRO A 136 -14.95 9.22 -22.30
C PRO A 136 -15.58 9.23 -20.90
N ILE A 137 -16.50 8.29 -20.66
CA ILE A 137 -17.10 8.04 -19.35
C ILE A 137 -16.74 6.61 -18.94
N ALA A 138 -16.08 6.45 -17.80
CA ALA A 138 -15.78 5.13 -17.23
C ALA A 138 -16.92 4.68 -16.30
N LEU A 139 -17.41 3.46 -16.51
CA LEU A 139 -18.39 2.80 -15.64
C LEU A 139 -17.80 1.50 -15.08
N HIS A 140 -17.69 1.42 -13.75
CA HIS A 140 -17.27 0.22 -13.04
C HIS A 140 -18.47 -0.45 -12.35
N ILE A 141 -18.76 -1.71 -12.68
CA ILE A 141 -19.81 -2.50 -12.05
C ILE A 141 -19.19 -3.68 -11.31
N ARG A 142 -19.16 -3.60 -9.99
CA ARG A 142 -18.69 -4.70 -9.14
C ARG A 142 -19.82 -5.69 -8.88
N ARG A 143 -19.60 -6.99 -9.16
CA ARG A 143 -20.64 -8.02 -9.11
C ARG A 143 -20.41 -9.13 -8.08
N THR A 144 -19.19 -9.38 -7.65
CA THR A 144 -18.82 -10.64 -6.99
C THR A 144 -19.19 -10.73 -5.51
N ASP A 145 -19.24 -9.64 -4.78
CA ASP A 145 -19.41 -9.63 -3.32
C ASP A 145 -20.60 -8.76 -2.86
N TYR A 146 -21.48 -8.37 -3.79
CA TYR A 146 -22.70 -7.57 -3.54
C TYR A 146 -23.96 -8.23 -4.12
N ILE A 147 -23.96 -9.58 -4.28
CA ILE A 147 -25.14 -10.35 -4.70
C ILE A 147 -25.57 -11.23 -3.53
#